data_6d063d228b3514edf0dbfd6c8394f223
#
_entry.id   6d063d228b3514edf0dbfd6c8394f223
#
_cell.length_a   1.000
_cell.length_b   1.000
_cell.length_c   1.000
_cell.angle_alpha   90.00
_cell.angle_beta   90.00
_cell.angle_gamma   90.00
#
_symmetry.space_group_name_H-M   'P 1'
#
loop_
_entity.id
_entity.type
_entity.pdbx_description
1 polymer ?
#
loop_
_entity_poly.entity_id
_entity_poly.type
_entity_poly.pdbx_seq_one_letter_code
_entity_poly.pdbx_strand_id
1 'polypeptide(L)'
;MITFEHVSKTYANGVKGLDQVDLTIGDGEFVAVIGLSGAGKSTFLRAINRLHDITEGDIRINGVSVTGAGKKQLRVIRRHIGMISQTFNLVKRSTVQKNVLSGRLGYYPTWKSILGIFSKEDYRLASEALEKVGLLDKLHSRSDELSGG
;
A
#
# COMPACT_ATOMS: atom_id res chain seq x y z
N MET A 1 -5.83 -12.63 7.32
CA MET A 1 -4.70 -13.61 7.37
C MET A 1 -3.79 -13.42 6.16
N ILE A 2 -2.45 -13.41 6.35
CA ILE A 2 -1.44 -13.32 5.28
C ILE A 2 -0.55 -14.56 5.39
N THR A 3 -0.30 -15.25 4.27
CA THR A 3 0.55 -16.45 4.24
C THR A 3 1.64 -16.29 3.18
N PHE A 4 2.86 -16.63 3.55
CA PHE A 4 4.02 -16.78 2.68
C PHE A 4 4.33 -18.27 2.56
N GLU A 5 4.45 -18.79 1.34
CA GLU A 5 4.74 -20.18 1.03
C GLU A 5 6.01 -20.25 0.17
N HIS A 6 7.15 -20.65 0.78
CA HIS A 6 8.47 -20.77 0.15
C HIS A 6 8.88 -19.53 -0.66
N VAL A 7 8.65 -18.34 -0.10
CA VAL A 7 8.81 -17.07 -0.82
C VAL A 7 10.27 -16.68 -0.91
N SER A 8 10.77 -16.54 -2.14
CA SER A 8 12.10 -16.02 -2.44
C SER A 8 12.01 -14.79 -3.33
N LYS A 9 12.94 -13.86 -3.13
CA LYS A 9 13.16 -12.70 -3.99
C LYS A 9 14.64 -12.52 -4.26
N THR A 10 15.04 -12.78 -5.50
CA THR A 10 16.39 -12.47 -5.99
C THR A 10 16.30 -11.27 -6.94
N TYR A 11 17.13 -10.27 -6.72
CA TYR A 11 17.24 -9.11 -7.59
C TYR A 11 18.16 -9.39 -8.79
N ALA A 12 18.08 -8.56 -9.83
CA ALA A 12 18.86 -8.72 -11.06
C ALA A 12 20.40 -8.73 -10.84
N ASN A 13 20.87 -8.11 -9.75
CA ASN A 13 22.28 -8.09 -9.33
C ASN A 13 22.67 -9.33 -8.50
N GLY A 14 21.81 -10.34 -8.41
CA GLY A 14 22.04 -11.58 -7.65
C GLY A 14 21.80 -11.48 -6.14
N VAL A 15 21.49 -10.31 -5.61
CA VAL A 15 21.22 -10.14 -4.17
C VAL A 15 19.88 -10.78 -3.82
N LYS A 16 19.87 -11.65 -2.82
CA LYS A 16 18.65 -12.23 -2.25
C LYS A 16 18.04 -11.24 -1.25
N GLY A 17 16.85 -10.77 -1.54
CA GLY A 17 16.05 -9.93 -0.63
C GLY A 17 15.16 -10.74 0.30
N LEU A 18 14.71 -11.92 -0.15
CA LEU A 18 14.00 -12.95 0.63
C LEU A 18 14.55 -14.30 0.20
N ASP A 19 14.66 -15.26 1.12
CA ASP A 19 15.15 -16.60 0.85
C ASP A 19 14.30 -17.64 1.58
N GLN A 20 13.47 -18.37 0.82
CA GLN A 20 12.60 -19.45 1.27
C GLN A 20 11.78 -19.10 2.52
N VAL A 21 11.12 -17.94 2.50
CA VAL A 21 10.34 -17.48 3.65
C VAL A 21 9.01 -18.20 3.72
N ASP A 22 8.78 -18.90 4.84
CA ASP A 22 7.50 -19.50 5.22
C ASP A 22 6.99 -18.80 6.48
N LEU A 23 5.82 -18.18 6.40
CA LEU A 23 5.24 -17.42 7.50
C LEU A 23 3.72 -17.30 7.33
N THR A 24 2.99 -17.40 8.43
CA THR A 24 1.57 -17.05 8.48
C THR A 24 1.34 -15.96 9.52
N ILE A 25 0.66 -14.91 9.13
CA ILE A 25 0.20 -13.82 10.01
C ILE A 25 -1.32 -13.94 10.12
N GLY A 26 -1.81 -14.19 11.32
CA GLY A 26 -3.24 -14.31 11.63
C GLY A 26 -3.97 -12.97 11.61
N ASP A 27 -5.29 -13.04 11.66
CA ASP A 27 -6.12 -11.84 11.78
C ASP A 27 -5.97 -11.24 13.18
N GLY A 28 -5.83 -9.91 13.25
CA GLY A 28 -5.66 -9.19 14.50
C GLY A 28 -4.25 -9.26 15.11
N GLU A 29 -3.30 -9.95 14.47
CA GLU A 29 -1.92 -10.00 14.95
C GLU A 29 -1.17 -8.69 14.66
N PHE A 30 -0.33 -8.31 15.62
CA PHE A 30 0.69 -7.27 15.48
C PHE A 30 2.05 -7.93 15.30
N VAL A 31 2.66 -7.75 14.13
CA VAL A 31 3.96 -8.36 13.79
C VAL A 31 5.00 -7.28 13.57
N ALA A 32 6.14 -7.39 14.28
CA ALA A 32 7.31 -6.53 14.09
C ALA A 32 8.40 -7.28 13.31
N VAL A 33 8.88 -6.69 12.20
CA VAL A 33 9.99 -7.23 11.41
C VAL A 33 11.27 -6.49 11.76
N ILE A 34 12.19 -7.18 12.47
CA ILE A 34 13.43 -6.62 12.99
C ILE A 34 14.62 -7.21 12.21
N GLY A 35 15.68 -6.45 12.05
CA GLY A 35 16.92 -6.89 11.39
C GLY A 35 17.79 -5.72 10.97
N LEU A 36 19.03 -6.00 10.59
CA LEU A 36 20.01 -5.02 10.12
C LEU A 36 19.57 -4.31 8.83
N SER A 37 20.23 -3.21 8.50
CA SER A 37 20.04 -2.58 7.19
C SER A 37 20.39 -3.60 6.09
N GLY A 38 19.58 -3.66 5.03
CA GLY A 38 19.76 -4.65 3.96
C GLY A 38 19.17 -6.05 4.21
N ALA A 39 18.66 -6.36 5.41
CA ALA A 39 18.12 -7.69 5.76
C ALA A 39 16.78 -8.05 5.07
N GLY A 40 16.34 -7.34 4.05
CA GLY A 40 15.13 -7.68 3.29
C GLY A 40 13.81 -7.18 3.87
N LYS A 41 13.79 -6.45 5.01
CA LYS A 41 12.53 -5.96 5.64
C LYS A 41 11.61 -5.19 4.70
N SER A 42 12.16 -4.25 3.95
CA SER A 42 11.39 -3.47 2.97
C SER A 42 10.94 -4.31 1.78
N THR A 43 11.73 -5.33 1.40
CA THR A 43 11.36 -6.30 0.36
C THR A 43 10.17 -7.13 0.82
N PHE A 44 10.21 -7.64 2.06
CA PHE A 44 9.12 -8.38 2.69
C PHE A 44 7.81 -7.59 2.67
N LEU A 45 7.81 -6.36 3.20
CA LEU A 45 6.61 -5.52 3.25
C LEU A 45 6.08 -5.17 1.84
N ARG A 46 6.98 -4.88 0.88
CA ARG A 46 6.58 -4.55 -0.50
C ARG A 46 6.13 -5.75 -1.32
N ALA A 47 6.52 -6.96 -0.93
CA ALA A 47 6.05 -8.19 -1.56
C ALA A 47 4.58 -8.47 -1.23
N ILE A 48 4.10 -8.15 -0.01
CA ILE A 48 2.72 -8.37 0.43
C ILE A 48 1.70 -7.74 -0.54
N ASN A 49 1.96 -6.52 -0.99
CA ASN A 49 1.07 -5.82 -1.92
C ASN A 49 1.58 -5.86 -3.37
N ARG A 50 2.57 -6.73 -3.64
CA ARG A 50 3.19 -6.90 -4.96
C ARG A 50 3.69 -5.58 -5.57
N LEU A 51 4.27 -4.69 -4.75
CA LEU A 51 5.10 -3.58 -5.23
C LEU A 51 6.47 -4.09 -5.68
N HIS A 52 6.94 -5.21 -5.11
CA HIS A 52 8.03 -6.02 -5.62
C HIS A 52 7.49 -7.41 -5.96
N ASP A 53 7.69 -7.84 -7.21
CA ASP A 53 7.39 -9.21 -7.60
C ASP A 53 8.42 -10.15 -6.93
N ILE A 54 7.96 -11.27 -6.41
CA ILE A 54 8.80 -12.35 -5.90
C ILE A 54 9.34 -13.18 -7.06
N THR A 55 10.40 -13.97 -6.84
CA THR A 55 10.97 -14.85 -7.85
C THR A 55 10.48 -16.29 -7.73
N GLU A 56 10.14 -16.72 -6.51
CA GLU A 56 9.64 -18.07 -6.21
C GLU A 56 8.62 -18.02 -5.09
N GLY A 57 7.78 -19.05 -5.00
CA GLY A 57 6.77 -19.22 -3.97
C GLY A 57 5.45 -18.49 -4.24
N ASP A 58 4.62 -18.38 -3.23
CA ASP A 58 3.33 -17.67 -3.30
C ASP A 58 3.07 -16.85 -2.04
N ILE A 59 2.41 -15.71 -2.22
CA ILE A 59 1.90 -14.89 -1.12
C ILE A 59 0.39 -14.88 -1.24
N ARG A 60 -0.30 -15.19 -0.14
CA ARG A 60 -1.77 -15.20 -0.10
C ARG A 60 -2.29 -14.22 0.93
N ILE A 61 -3.38 -13.55 0.60
CA ILE A 61 -4.14 -12.71 1.53
C ILE A 61 -5.57 -13.26 1.57
N ASN A 62 -6.00 -13.69 2.75
CA ASN A 62 -7.29 -14.36 2.95
C ASN A 62 -7.53 -15.51 1.96
N GLY A 63 -6.49 -16.32 1.72
CA GLY A 63 -6.52 -17.45 0.80
C GLY A 63 -6.37 -17.09 -0.69
N VAL A 64 -6.40 -15.80 -1.05
CA VAL A 64 -6.27 -15.35 -2.45
C VAL A 64 -4.80 -15.07 -2.77
N SER A 65 -4.26 -15.74 -3.81
CA SER A 65 -2.89 -15.53 -4.26
C SER A 65 -2.71 -14.11 -4.80
N VAL A 66 -1.74 -13.39 -4.23
CA VAL A 66 -1.29 -12.08 -4.70
C VAL A 66 -0.32 -12.24 -5.88
N THR A 67 0.53 -13.27 -5.79
CA THR A 67 1.56 -13.57 -6.80
C THR A 67 0.94 -13.92 -8.15
N GLY A 68 -0.06 -14.82 -8.14
CA GLY A 68 -0.78 -15.25 -9.35
C GLY A 68 -1.86 -14.26 -9.83
N ALA A 69 -2.16 -13.21 -9.04
CA ALA A 69 -3.27 -12.31 -9.35
C ALA A 69 -3.05 -11.53 -10.67
N GLY A 70 -4.03 -11.56 -11.54
CA GLY A 70 -4.08 -10.67 -12.71
C GLY A 70 -4.32 -9.20 -12.29
N LYS A 71 -4.08 -8.24 -13.20
CA LYS A 71 -4.17 -6.80 -12.92
C LYS A 71 -5.48 -6.36 -12.24
N LYS A 72 -6.62 -6.90 -12.66
CA LYS A 72 -7.94 -6.57 -12.07
C LYS A 72 -8.05 -7.10 -10.64
N GLN A 73 -7.66 -8.34 -10.41
CA GLN A 73 -7.71 -9.00 -9.10
C GLN A 73 -6.74 -8.33 -8.11
N LEU A 74 -5.51 -8.05 -8.55
CA LEU A 74 -4.51 -7.35 -7.74
C LEU A 74 -4.99 -5.97 -7.29
N ARG A 75 -5.71 -5.26 -8.16
CA ARG A 75 -6.33 -3.98 -7.80
C ARG A 75 -7.37 -4.13 -6.69
N VAL A 76 -8.16 -5.21 -6.71
CA VAL A 76 -9.15 -5.52 -5.64
C VAL A 76 -8.43 -5.85 -4.35
N ILE A 77 -7.40 -6.71 -4.39
CA ILE A 77 -6.61 -7.08 -3.22
C ILE A 77 -6.01 -5.82 -2.56
N ARG A 78 -5.39 -4.94 -3.34
CA ARG A 78 -4.75 -3.70 -2.85
C ARG A 78 -5.71 -2.72 -2.17
N ARG A 79 -7.02 -2.79 -2.43
CA ARG A 79 -8.03 -1.97 -1.72
C ARG A 79 -8.13 -2.29 -0.23
N HIS A 80 -7.75 -3.52 0.14
CA HIS A 80 -7.79 -4.02 1.51
C HIS A 80 -6.44 -3.93 2.22
N ILE A 81 -5.41 -3.35 1.58
CA ILE A 81 -4.08 -3.20 2.14
C ILE A 81 -3.79 -1.71 2.32
N GLY A 82 -3.66 -1.26 3.57
CA GLY A 82 -3.09 0.05 3.89
C GLY A 82 -1.57 -0.08 4.02
N MET A 83 -0.80 0.79 3.36
CA MET A 83 0.65 0.83 3.50
C MET A 83 1.12 2.24 3.83
N ILE A 84 1.83 2.38 4.94
CA ILE A 84 2.49 3.62 5.34
C ILE A 84 3.97 3.50 4.97
N SER A 85 4.45 4.39 4.11
CA SER A 85 5.85 4.41 3.66
C SER A 85 6.69 5.34 4.55
N GLN A 86 8.00 5.12 4.60
CA GLN A 86 8.95 6.05 5.26
C GLN A 86 8.92 7.45 4.64
N THR A 87 8.70 7.54 3.32
CA THR A 87 8.46 8.79 2.61
C THR A 87 6.96 8.98 2.49
N PHE A 88 6.47 10.17 2.74
CA PHE A 88 5.02 10.47 2.78
C PHE A 88 4.30 10.19 1.46
N ASN A 89 5.02 10.02 0.34
CA ASN A 89 4.48 9.75 -1.00
C ASN A 89 3.34 10.71 -1.42
N LEU A 90 3.35 11.93 -0.89
CA LEU A 90 2.37 12.95 -1.22
C LEU A 90 2.72 13.65 -2.54
N VAL A 91 1.69 13.96 -3.30
CA VAL A 91 1.80 14.87 -4.44
C VAL A 91 1.89 16.29 -3.88
N LYS A 92 3.12 16.79 -3.70
CA LYS A 92 3.44 18.04 -2.98
C LYS A 92 2.61 19.25 -3.45
N ARG A 93 2.48 19.44 -4.77
CA ARG A 93 1.73 20.56 -5.37
C ARG A 93 0.22 20.35 -5.42
N SER A 94 -0.29 19.27 -4.84
CA SER A 94 -1.72 18.97 -4.75
C SER A 94 -2.25 19.34 -3.36
N THR A 95 -3.56 19.55 -3.26
CA THR A 95 -4.20 19.79 -1.97
C THR A 95 -4.21 18.53 -1.11
N VAL A 96 -4.33 18.70 0.20
CA VAL A 96 -4.47 17.62 1.18
C VAL A 96 -5.66 16.72 0.80
N GLN A 97 -6.81 17.32 0.50
CA GLN A 97 -8.01 16.59 0.06
C GLN A 97 -7.74 15.70 -1.16
N LYS A 98 -7.09 16.23 -2.21
CA LYS A 98 -6.78 15.45 -3.42
C LYS A 98 -5.82 14.31 -3.13
N ASN A 99 -4.86 14.49 -2.23
CA ASN A 99 -3.97 13.42 -1.79
C ASN A 99 -4.75 12.31 -1.09
N VAL A 100 -5.66 12.63 -0.18
CA VAL A 100 -6.53 11.65 0.49
C VAL A 100 -7.43 10.94 -0.53
N LEU A 101 -8.05 11.68 -1.44
CA LEU A 101 -8.89 11.12 -2.51
C LEU A 101 -8.11 10.17 -3.43
N SER A 102 -6.79 10.33 -3.58
CA SER A 102 -5.98 9.42 -4.38
C SER A 102 -6.06 7.96 -3.89
N GLY A 103 -6.27 7.75 -2.59
CA GLY A 103 -6.53 6.43 -2.02
C GLY A 103 -7.81 5.75 -2.55
N ARG A 104 -8.74 6.54 -3.10
CA ARG A 104 -9.98 6.04 -3.70
C ARG A 104 -9.85 5.65 -5.18
N LEU A 105 -8.74 5.98 -5.85
CA LEU A 105 -8.51 5.68 -7.29
C LEU A 105 -8.68 4.19 -7.61
N GLY A 106 -8.34 3.32 -6.66
CA GLY A 106 -8.53 1.87 -6.80
C GLY A 106 -9.98 1.45 -7.05
N TYR A 107 -10.97 2.23 -6.67
CA TYR A 107 -12.40 1.91 -6.77
C TYR A 107 -13.04 2.35 -8.09
N TYR A 108 -12.35 3.14 -8.89
CA TYR A 108 -12.88 3.73 -10.13
C TYR A 108 -12.26 3.09 -11.38
N PRO A 109 -12.99 3.06 -12.51
CA PRO A 109 -12.40 2.69 -13.79
C PRO A 109 -11.31 3.71 -14.16
N THR A 110 -10.33 3.26 -14.94
CA THR A 110 -9.12 4.03 -15.27
C THR A 110 -9.41 5.44 -15.80
N TRP A 111 -10.41 5.58 -16.68
CA TRP A 111 -10.76 6.86 -17.27
C TRP A 111 -11.27 7.88 -16.24
N LYS A 112 -12.10 7.46 -15.26
CA LYS A 112 -12.54 8.33 -14.15
C LYS A 112 -11.37 8.72 -13.25
N SER A 113 -10.47 7.76 -13.00
CA SER A 113 -9.26 8.00 -12.20
C SER A 113 -8.35 9.06 -12.84
N ILE A 114 -8.18 9.01 -14.17
CA ILE A 114 -7.37 10.00 -14.93
C ILE A 114 -8.02 11.39 -14.86
N LEU A 115 -9.35 11.48 -14.97
CA LEU A 115 -10.08 12.73 -14.90
C LEU A 115 -10.26 13.27 -13.46
N GLY A 116 -9.85 12.50 -12.44
CA GLY A 116 -10.00 12.89 -11.04
C GLY A 116 -11.46 13.03 -10.60
N ILE A 117 -12.37 12.24 -11.20
CA ILE A 117 -13.80 12.28 -10.92
C ILE A 117 -14.10 11.36 -9.74
N PHE A 118 -14.51 11.96 -8.62
CA PHE A 118 -14.88 11.27 -7.38
C PHE A 118 -16.36 11.53 -7.04
N SER A 119 -16.97 10.61 -6.30
CA SER A 119 -18.34 10.76 -5.82
C SER A 119 -18.41 11.74 -4.64
N LYS A 120 -19.62 12.26 -4.36
CA LYS A 120 -19.84 13.06 -3.14
C LYS A 120 -19.49 12.27 -1.88
N GLU A 121 -19.71 10.96 -1.89
CA GLU A 121 -19.39 10.07 -0.79
C GLU A 121 -17.86 9.98 -0.56
N ASP A 122 -17.04 9.95 -1.61
CA ASP A 122 -15.58 9.96 -1.44
C ASP A 122 -15.08 11.26 -0.82
N TYR A 123 -15.68 12.40 -1.20
CA TYR A 123 -15.36 13.69 -0.57
C TYR A 123 -15.75 13.69 0.91
N ARG A 124 -16.90 13.13 1.27
CA ARG A 124 -17.34 12.98 2.66
C ARG A 124 -16.34 12.12 3.45
N LEU A 125 -15.99 10.94 2.94
CA LEU A 125 -15.02 10.03 3.55
C LEU A 125 -13.64 10.67 3.71
N ALA A 126 -13.20 11.46 2.72
CA ALA A 126 -11.93 12.19 2.80
C ALA A 126 -11.96 13.24 3.92
N SER A 127 -13.06 13.98 4.06
CA SER A 127 -13.22 14.97 5.13
C SER A 127 -13.26 14.33 6.50
N GLU A 128 -14.00 13.23 6.68
CA GLU A 128 -14.05 12.48 7.94
C GLU A 128 -12.68 11.89 8.32
N ALA A 129 -11.93 11.39 7.33
CA ALA A 129 -10.57 10.89 7.59
C ALA A 129 -9.63 12.01 8.06
N LEU A 130 -9.73 13.21 7.48
CA LEU A 130 -8.95 14.38 7.89
C LEU A 130 -9.38 14.91 9.25
N GLU A 131 -10.67 14.89 9.56
CA GLU A 131 -11.19 15.28 10.88
C GLU A 131 -10.62 14.39 12.00
N LYS A 132 -10.60 13.06 11.78
CA LYS A 132 -10.05 12.10 12.74
C LYS A 132 -8.58 12.34 13.10
N VAL A 133 -7.82 12.97 12.23
CA VAL A 133 -6.40 13.31 12.45
C VAL A 133 -6.18 14.81 12.71
N GLY A 134 -7.25 15.59 12.90
CA GLY A 134 -7.18 17.03 13.21
C GLY A 134 -6.68 17.90 12.06
N LEU A 135 -6.86 17.47 10.80
CA LEU A 135 -6.40 18.18 9.61
C LEU A 135 -7.53 18.72 8.72
N LEU A 136 -8.76 18.78 9.23
CA LEU A 136 -9.91 19.24 8.43
C LEU A 136 -9.75 20.69 7.97
N ASP A 137 -9.19 21.57 8.78
CA ASP A 137 -8.90 22.97 8.46
C ASP A 137 -7.86 23.13 7.34
N LYS A 138 -7.05 22.11 7.09
CA LYS A 138 -6.02 22.06 6.04
C LYS A 138 -6.48 21.42 4.73
N LEU A 139 -7.75 21.05 4.62
CA LEU A 139 -8.33 20.32 3.49
C LEU A 139 -7.95 20.92 2.12
N HIS A 140 -7.97 22.24 2.02
CA HIS A 140 -7.64 22.98 0.79
C HIS A 140 -6.20 23.47 0.70
N SER A 141 -5.40 23.32 1.78
CA SER A 141 -3.97 23.68 1.79
C SER A 141 -3.19 22.75 0.87
N ARG A 142 -2.07 23.23 0.35
CA ARG A 142 -1.13 22.39 -0.40
C ARG A 142 -0.39 21.47 0.56
N SER A 143 -0.12 20.25 0.09
CA SER A 143 0.54 19.24 0.93
C SER A 143 2.01 19.55 1.24
N ASP A 144 2.68 20.41 0.44
CA ASP A 144 4.03 20.86 0.70
C ASP A 144 4.12 22.00 1.74
N GLU A 145 2.97 22.58 2.12
CA GLU A 145 2.86 23.59 3.18
C GLU A 145 2.64 22.99 4.58
N LEU A 146 2.39 21.67 4.64
CA LEU A 146 2.25 20.97 5.91
C LEU A 146 3.62 20.65 6.49
N SER A 147 3.80 20.93 7.78
CA SER A 147 4.97 20.46 8.52
C SER A 147 4.96 18.93 8.61
N GLY A 148 6.12 18.30 8.49
CA GLY A 148 6.29 16.85 8.49
C GLY A 148 6.17 16.19 9.87
N GLY A 149 5.25 16.66 10.69
CA GLY A 149 4.97 16.15 12.04
C GLY A 149 3.49 15.99 12.27
#